data_d20bc0d47c614ac9f696e526339c5a7b
#
_entry.id   d20bc0d47c614ac9f696e526339c5a7b
#
_cell.length_a   1.000
_cell.length_b   1.000
_cell.length_c   1.000
_cell.angle_alpha   90.00
_cell.angle_beta   90.00
_cell.angle_gamma   90.00
#
_symmetry.space_group_name_H-M   'P 1'
#
loop_
_entity.id
_entity.type
_entity.pdbx_description
1 polymer ?
#
loop_
_entity_poly.entity_id
_entity_poly.type
_entity_poly.pdbx_seq_one_letter_code
_entity_poly.pdbx_strand_id
1 'polypeptide(L)'
;GEIEQARQTYNVVGNMNEYQVTIGETTFGGRPELADSTGIIDYGSLIYIGLQRSRTAREAIKIMTDLVQQYGYYSEGESFTIADPNEIWIMEMIGKGPGIRGAVWVAVRVPDDCISAHANQSRIHQFDMNDKENCMYSPDVVSFAREKGYFNGVNKDFSFSLAYAPLDFGARRFCEARVWSYFNKFTDNGKDYLPYIEGKTNTPMPLFVKPKHKLSVQDVKDMMRDHYEGTPLDISNDFGAGPYK
;
A
#
# COMPACT_ATOMS: atom_id res chain seq x y z
N GLY A 1 -16.50 12.92 14.29
CA GLY A 1 -15.67 13.14 15.48
C GLY A 1 -14.93 14.47 15.39
N GLU A 2 -14.25 14.83 16.46
CA GLU A 2 -13.43 16.03 16.53
C GLU A 2 -11.99 15.64 16.87
N ILE A 3 -11.03 16.33 16.25
CA ILE A 3 -9.61 16.18 16.55
C ILE A 3 -9.01 17.54 16.92
N GLU A 4 -7.90 17.53 17.64
CA GLU A 4 -7.18 18.74 17.97
C GLU A 4 -6.72 19.48 16.70
N GLN A 5 -7.02 20.79 16.64
CA GLN A 5 -6.61 21.63 15.53
C GLN A 5 -5.10 21.93 15.63
N ALA A 6 -4.39 21.77 14.51
CA ALA A 6 -2.99 22.17 14.44
C ALA A 6 -2.85 23.71 14.51
N ARG A 7 -1.76 24.18 15.10
CA ARG A 7 -1.45 25.65 15.16
C ARG A 7 -1.22 26.25 13.78
N GLN A 8 -0.73 25.45 12.84
CA GLN A 8 -0.48 25.84 11.46
C GLN A 8 -0.87 24.69 10.54
N THR A 9 -1.50 25.01 9.43
CA THR A 9 -1.81 24.07 8.35
C THR A 9 -1.27 24.60 7.04
N TYR A 10 -0.98 23.68 6.12
CA TYR A 10 -0.47 23.98 4.79
C TYR A 10 -1.58 23.88 3.74
N ASN A 11 -1.38 24.59 2.62
CA ASN A 11 -2.32 24.54 1.50
C ASN A 11 -2.26 23.17 0.81
N VAL A 12 -3.43 22.61 0.53
CA VAL A 12 -3.59 21.31 -0.12
C VAL A 12 -4.43 21.47 -1.37
N VAL A 13 -3.99 20.89 -2.48
CA VAL A 13 -4.74 20.79 -3.74
C VAL A 13 -4.73 19.33 -4.18
N GLY A 14 -5.91 18.71 -4.20
CA GLY A 14 -6.02 17.28 -4.44
C GLY A 14 -5.18 16.49 -3.41
N ASN A 15 -4.26 15.69 -3.90
CA ASN A 15 -3.41 14.82 -3.09
C ASN A 15 -1.98 15.37 -2.90
N MET A 16 -1.78 16.69 -3.01
CA MET A 16 -0.47 17.34 -2.86
C MET A 16 -0.60 18.62 -2.02
N ASN A 17 0.41 18.91 -1.22
CA ASN A 17 0.52 20.18 -0.48
C ASN A 17 1.59 21.13 -1.08
N GLU A 18 1.70 22.33 -0.54
CA GLU A 18 2.63 23.36 -1.00
C GLU A 18 4.13 23.03 -0.84
N TYR A 19 4.45 21.98 -0.04
CA TYR A 19 5.80 21.44 0.08
C TYR A 19 6.06 20.26 -0.87
N GLN A 20 5.12 19.98 -1.80
CA GLN A 20 5.18 18.87 -2.74
C GLN A 20 5.12 17.48 -2.06
N VAL A 21 4.62 17.42 -0.83
CA VAL A 21 4.27 16.13 -0.25
C VAL A 21 3.01 15.64 -0.94
N THR A 22 3.04 14.40 -1.43
CA THR A 22 1.92 13.74 -2.09
C THR A 22 1.54 12.46 -1.36
N ILE A 23 0.25 12.18 -1.25
CA ILE A 23 -0.26 10.94 -0.68
C ILE A 23 -1.33 10.35 -1.60
N GLY A 24 -1.06 9.18 -2.16
CA GLY A 24 -2.03 8.36 -2.89
C GLY A 24 -2.34 7.09 -2.11
N GLU A 25 -3.44 6.40 -2.43
CA GLU A 25 -3.85 5.21 -1.70
C GLU A 25 -4.54 4.15 -2.57
N THR A 26 -4.63 2.93 -2.03
CA THR A 26 -5.57 1.90 -2.43
C THR A 26 -6.00 1.07 -1.22
N THR A 27 -7.31 0.91 -1.04
CA THR A 27 -7.87 0.02 -0.01
C THR A 27 -7.59 -1.44 -0.35
N PHE A 28 -7.03 -2.22 0.58
CA PHE A 28 -6.81 -3.65 0.38
C PHE A 28 -7.77 -4.55 1.19
N GLY A 29 -8.70 -3.98 1.94
CA GLY A 29 -9.60 -4.72 2.82
C GLY A 29 -8.87 -5.32 4.01
N GLY A 30 -8.20 -6.45 3.79
CA GLY A 30 -7.49 -7.18 4.85
C GLY A 30 -8.42 -8.07 5.66
N ARG A 31 -8.08 -8.34 6.92
CA ARG A 31 -8.92 -9.15 7.80
C ARG A 31 -10.11 -8.34 8.29
N PRO A 32 -11.36 -8.77 8.01
CA PRO A 32 -12.56 -7.98 8.34
C PRO A 32 -12.72 -7.68 9.83
N GLU A 33 -12.26 -8.60 10.69
CA GLU A 33 -12.33 -8.46 12.14
C GLU A 33 -11.43 -7.34 12.69
N LEU A 34 -10.54 -6.79 11.87
CA LEU A 34 -9.66 -5.69 12.25
C LEU A 34 -10.23 -4.31 11.91
N ALA A 35 -11.33 -4.22 11.18
CA ALA A 35 -12.03 -2.96 10.97
C ALA A 35 -12.62 -2.45 12.30
N ASP A 36 -12.31 -1.19 12.65
CA ASP A 36 -12.79 -0.57 13.89
C ASP A 36 -13.79 0.54 13.58
N SER A 37 -15.08 0.26 13.76
CA SER A 37 -16.16 1.25 13.58
C SER A 37 -16.23 2.31 14.68
N THR A 38 -15.40 2.21 15.72
CA THR A 38 -15.34 3.19 16.82
C THR A 38 -14.23 4.23 16.63
N GLY A 39 -13.31 4.02 15.73
CA GLY A 39 -12.34 5.02 15.31
C GLY A 39 -13.01 6.23 14.67
N ILE A 40 -12.36 7.38 14.69
CA ILE A 40 -12.94 8.63 14.14
C ILE A 40 -12.20 9.17 12.92
N ILE A 41 -11.07 8.56 12.55
CA ILE A 41 -10.29 8.98 11.37
C ILE A 41 -10.35 7.89 10.31
N ASP A 42 -10.99 8.20 9.18
CA ASP A 42 -10.95 7.38 7.97
C ASP A 42 -9.71 7.71 7.11
N TYR A 43 -9.42 6.86 6.11
CA TYR A 43 -8.24 7.02 5.26
C TYR A 43 -8.22 8.34 4.48
N GLY A 44 -9.37 8.81 3.98
CA GLY A 44 -9.45 10.06 3.22
C GLY A 44 -9.18 11.28 4.10
N SER A 45 -9.79 11.32 5.30
CA SER A 45 -9.48 12.35 6.31
C SER A 45 -8.02 12.29 6.73
N LEU A 46 -7.45 11.09 6.89
CA LEU A 46 -6.05 10.89 7.27
C LEU A 46 -5.09 11.44 6.23
N ILE A 47 -5.35 11.22 4.94
CA ILE A 47 -4.57 11.80 3.82
C ILE A 47 -4.62 13.32 3.89
N TYR A 48 -5.81 13.90 3.96
CA TYR A 48 -5.97 15.33 3.93
C TYR A 48 -5.30 16.02 5.13
N ILE A 49 -5.50 15.49 6.33
CA ILE A 49 -4.89 16.01 7.56
C ILE A 49 -3.37 15.82 7.54
N GLY A 50 -2.89 14.68 7.06
CA GLY A 50 -1.47 14.41 6.86
C GLY A 50 -0.81 15.45 5.96
N LEU A 51 -1.43 15.74 4.81
CA LEU A 51 -0.97 16.78 3.87
C LEU A 51 -1.00 18.18 4.47
N GLN A 52 -2.04 18.51 5.25
CA GLN A 52 -2.15 19.82 5.91
C GLN A 52 -1.07 20.05 6.97
N ARG A 53 -0.43 19.02 7.50
CA ARG A 53 0.43 19.10 8.68
C ARG A 53 1.89 18.73 8.42
N SER A 54 2.24 18.20 7.24
CA SER A 54 3.58 17.69 6.92
C SER A 54 4.32 18.54 5.88
N ARG A 55 5.64 18.52 5.94
CA ARG A 55 6.55 19.11 4.96
C ARG A 55 7.41 18.08 4.23
N THR A 56 7.46 16.85 4.75
CA THR A 56 8.21 15.75 4.19
C THR A 56 7.40 14.47 4.26
N ALA A 57 7.76 13.47 3.46
CA ALA A 57 7.14 12.15 3.48
C ALA A 57 7.23 11.49 4.88
N ARG A 58 8.36 11.59 5.55
CA ARG A 58 8.56 11.05 6.91
C ARG A 58 7.70 11.76 7.95
N GLU A 59 7.56 13.08 7.86
CA GLU A 59 6.64 13.82 8.73
C GLU A 59 5.19 13.39 8.49
N ALA A 60 4.78 13.17 7.23
CA ALA A 60 3.45 12.68 6.90
C ALA A 60 3.19 11.31 7.54
N ILE A 61 4.10 10.34 7.38
CA ILE A 61 4.00 9.01 8.01
C ILE A 61 3.83 9.14 9.52
N LYS A 62 4.68 9.95 10.16
CA LYS A 62 4.62 10.14 11.62
C LYS A 62 3.28 10.76 12.05
N ILE A 63 2.83 11.81 11.38
CA ILE A 63 1.57 12.49 11.70
C ILE A 63 0.39 11.56 11.52
N MET A 64 0.32 10.84 10.40
CA MET A 64 -0.76 9.91 10.12
C MET A 64 -0.84 8.79 11.17
N THR A 65 0.29 8.22 11.54
CA THR A 65 0.35 7.14 12.53
C THR A 65 0.08 7.62 13.95
N ASP A 66 0.55 8.81 14.34
CA ASP A 66 0.24 9.43 15.64
C ASP A 66 -1.26 9.73 15.76
N LEU A 67 -1.88 10.28 14.72
CA LEU A 67 -3.32 10.57 14.69
C LEU A 67 -4.16 9.29 14.85
N VAL A 68 -3.82 8.26 14.12
CA VAL A 68 -4.50 6.96 14.21
C VAL A 68 -4.33 6.35 15.62
N GLN A 69 -3.15 6.45 16.20
CA GLN A 69 -2.90 5.99 17.56
C GLN A 69 -3.73 6.76 18.60
N GLN A 70 -3.91 8.06 18.41
CA GLN A 70 -4.64 8.92 19.33
C GLN A 70 -6.15 8.82 19.18
N TYR A 71 -6.66 8.76 17.94
CA TYR A 71 -8.07 8.92 17.63
C TYR A 71 -8.75 7.65 17.10
N GLY A 72 -7.99 6.60 16.84
CA GLY A 72 -8.48 5.36 16.23
C GLY A 72 -8.63 5.47 14.71
N TYR A 73 -8.62 4.33 14.05
CA TYR A 73 -8.65 4.22 12.58
C TYR A 73 -9.97 3.57 12.13
N TYR A 74 -10.79 4.36 11.47
CA TYR A 74 -12.10 3.95 10.95
C TYR A 74 -12.02 3.67 9.45
N SER A 75 -11.34 2.58 9.09
CA SER A 75 -11.32 2.08 7.71
C SER A 75 -10.87 0.62 7.67
N GLU A 76 -10.97 0.01 6.51
CA GLU A 76 -10.31 -1.25 6.19
C GLU A 76 -8.80 -1.06 6.06
N GLY A 77 -8.08 -2.09 5.62
CA GLY A 77 -6.65 -1.96 5.36
C GLY A 77 -6.35 -1.05 4.16
N GLU A 78 -5.30 -0.23 4.28
CA GLU A 78 -4.89 0.74 3.27
C GLU A 78 -3.41 0.64 2.94
N SER A 79 -3.10 0.72 1.65
CA SER A 79 -1.76 0.99 1.12
C SER A 79 -1.66 2.44 0.71
N PHE A 80 -0.73 3.19 1.30
CA PHE A 80 -0.44 4.57 0.97
C PHE A 80 0.89 4.67 0.22
N THR A 81 0.93 5.41 -0.88
CA THR A 81 2.18 5.94 -1.44
C THR A 81 2.36 7.36 -0.92
N ILE A 82 3.43 7.61 -0.19
CA ILE A 82 3.74 8.89 0.42
C ILE A 82 5.08 9.37 -0.15
N ALA A 83 5.08 10.52 -0.82
CA ALA A 83 6.27 11.03 -1.48
C ALA A 83 6.49 12.51 -1.20
N ASP A 84 7.75 12.90 -1.24
CA ASP A 84 8.21 14.28 -1.32
C ASP A 84 9.28 14.41 -2.43
N PRO A 85 9.90 15.59 -2.68
CA PRO A 85 10.90 15.74 -3.71
C PRO A 85 12.15 14.83 -3.58
N ASN A 86 12.37 14.21 -2.43
CA ASN A 86 13.60 13.50 -2.10
C ASN A 86 13.40 11.98 -1.96
N GLU A 87 12.22 11.54 -1.53
CA GLU A 87 11.98 10.12 -1.24
C GLU A 87 10.52 9.70 -1.42
N ILE A 88 10.32 8.41 -1.64
CA ILE A 88 9.01 7.77 -1.79
C ILE A 88 8.91 6.62 -0.80
N TRP A 89 7.76 6.49 -0.15
CA TRP A 89 7.44 5.44 0.81
C TRP A 89 6.16 4.72 0.42
N ILE A 90 6.15 3.41 0.59
CA ILE A 90 4.92 2.61 0.62
C ILE A 90 4.63 2.31 2.08
N MET A 91 3.47 2.74 2.57
CA MET A 91 3.00 2.43 3.92
C MET A 91 1.73 1.60 3.84
N GLU A 92 1.70 0.49 4.57
CA GLU A 92 0.50 -0.34 4.71
C GLU A 92 0.03 -0.30 6.16
N MET A 93 -1.28 -0.13 6.34
CA MET A 93 -1.90 0.07 7.65
C MET A 93 -3.24 -0.66 7.72
N ILE A 94 -3.55 -1.22 8.89
CA ILE A 94 -4.85 -1.80 9.18
C ILE A 94 -5.18 -1.61 10.67
N GLY A 95 -6.45 -1.43 11.00
CA GLY A 95 -6.91 -1.32 12.39
C GLY A 95 -6.60 -2.54 13.24
N LYS A 96 -6.93 -2.46 14.51
CA LYS A 96 -6.73 -3.55 15.49
C LYS A 96 -8.04 -4.24 15.91
N GLY A 97 -9.15 -3.84 15.28
CA GLY A 97 -10.49 -4.33 15.60
C GLY A 97 -11.19 -3.52 16.68
N PRO A 98 -12.49 -3.75 16.87
CA PRO A 98 -13.33 -2.99 17.79
C PRO A 98 -12.78 -2.96 19.22
N GLY A 99 -12.73 -1.78 19.80
CA GLY A 99 -12.28 -1.56 21.18
C GLY A 99 -10.77 -1.48 21.38
N ILE A 100 -9.95 -1.67 20.34
CA ILE A 100 -8.49 -1.51 20.42
C ILE A 100 -8.08 -0.34 19.55
N ARG A 101 -7.80 0.79 20.19
CA ARG A 101 -7.42 2.03 19.49
C ARG A 101 -6.07 1.91 18.78
N GLY A 102 -5.96 2.53 17.62
CA GLY A 102 -4.74 2.54 16.83
C GLY A 102 -4.78 1.59 15.63
N ALA A 103 -3.65 1.42 15.01
CA ALA A 103 -3.46 0.51 13.88
C ALA A 103 -2.10 -0.20 13.98
N VAL A 104 -1.97 -1.33 13.30
CA VAL A 104 -0.67 -1.88 12.94
C VAL A 104 -0.30 -1.40 11.56
N TRP A 105 0.96 -1.06 11.36
CA TRP A 105 1.44 -0.50 10.10
C TRP A 105 2.92 -0.77 9.89
N VAL A 106 3.32 -0.71 8.63
CA VAL A 106 4.71 -0.75 8.18
C VAL A 106 4.87 0.20 7.00
N ALA A 107 5.97 0.93 6.96
CA ALA A 107 6.35 1.80 5.84
C ALA A 107 7.76 1.44 5.39
N VAL A 108 7.94 1.28 4.07
CA VAL A 108 9.22 0.92 3.45
C VAL A 108 9.55 1.94 2.36
N ARG A 109 10.78 2.48 2.40
CA ARG A 109 11.26 3.44 1.41
C ARG A 109 11.49 2.74 0.08
N VAL A 110 11.01 3.33 -1.01
CA VAL A 110 11.29 2.86 -2.38
C VAL A 110 12.72 3.25 -2.73
N PRO A 111 13.59 2.30 -3.16
CA PRO A 111 14.92 2.64 -3.62
C PRO A 111 14.90 3.60 -4.82
N ASP A 112 15.85 4.52 -4.91
CA ASP A 112 15.84 5.63 -5.87
C ASP A 112 15.89 5.18 -7.34
N ASP A 113 16.37 3.96 -7.63
CA ASP A 113 16.45 3.38 -8.97
C ASP A 113 15.34 2.34 -9.25
N CYS A 114 14.33 2.27 -8.40
CA CYS A 114 13.24 1.31 -8.49
C CYS A 114 11.88 1.99 -8.73
N ILE A 115 10.94 1.19 -9.20
CA ILE A 115 9.52 1.50 -9.24
C ILE A 115 8.75 0.52 -8.36
N SER A 116 7.59 0.97 -7.89
CA SER A 116 6.64 0.16 -7.16
C SER A 116 5.22 0.46 -7.62
N ALA A 117 4.29 -0.43 -7.30
CA ALA A 117 2.87 -0.20 -7.50
C ALA A 117 2.08 -1.00 -6.45
N HIS A 118 0.90 -0.54 -6.11
CA HIS A 118 -0.10 -1.26 -5.34
C HIS A 118 -1.48 -1.07 -5.96
N ALA A 119 -2.35 -2.05 -5.78
CA ALA A 119 -3.65 -2.07 -6.43
C ALA A 119 -4.66 -2.92 -5.62
N ASN A 120 -5.12 -2.40 -4.50
CA ASN A 120 -6.10 -3.02 -3.61
C ASN A 120 -5.68 -4.39 -3.02
N GLN A 121 -4.38 -4.60 -2.83
CA GLN A 121 -3.80 -5.72 -2.07
C GLN A 121 -2.56 -5.25 -1.32
N SER A 122 -2.42 -5.68 -0.06
CA SER A 122 -1.21 -5.51 0.72
C SER A 122 -0.05 -6.27 0.08
N ARG A 123 1.11 -5.64 -0.06
CA ARG A 123 2.26 -6.18 -0.77
C ARG A 123 3.56 -6.17 0.02
N ILE A 124 3.58 -5.54 1.21
CA ILE A 124 4.74 -5.59 2.08
C ILE A 124 4.78 -6.97 2.76
N HIS A 125 5.63 -7.84 2.28
CA HIS A 125 5.89 -9.14 2.89
C HIS A 125 6.91 -8.99 4.02
N GLN A 126 8.13 -9.52 3.86
CA GLN A 126 9.21 -9.31 4.81
C GLN A 126 9.80 -7.91 4.66
N PHE A 127 10.24 -7.35 5.76
CA PHE A 127 10.92 -6.06 5.81
C PHE A 127 12.03 -6.09 6.88
N ASP A 128 13.08 -5.30 6.67
CA ASP A 128 14.19 -5.27 7.61
C ASP A 128 13.88 -4.36 8.81
N MET A 129 13.57 -4.98 9.94
CA MET A 129 13.29 -4.26 11.19
C MET A 129 14.49 -3.52 11.77
N ASN A 130 15.70 -3.79 11.28
CA ASN A 130 16.93 -3.14 11.74
C ASN A 130 17.31 -1.95 10.89
N ASP A 131 16.78 -1.85 9.67
CA ASP A 131 17.01 -0.72 8.77
C ASP A 131 16.13 0.48 9.16
N LYS A 132 16.62 1.29 10.10
CA LYS A 132 15.91 2.47 10.61
C LYS A 132 15.87 3.63 9.62
N GLU A 133 16.67 3.57 8.57
CA GLU A 133 16.67 4.58 7.52
C GLU A 133 15.57 4.34 6.49
N ASN A 134 15.35 3.08 6.10
CA ASN A 134 14.43 2.72 5.01
C ASN A 134 13.20 1.95 5.48
N CYS A 135 13.03 1.72 6.79
CA CYS A 135 11.88 1.01 7.34
C CYS A 135 11.38 1.64 8.64
N MET A 136 10.09 1.92 8.69
CA MET A 136 9.35 2.34 9.88
C MET A 136 8.16 1.41 10.11
N TYR A 137 7.79 1.14 11.35
CA TYR A 137 6.68 0.24 11.66
C TYR A 137 6.13 0.48 13.07
N SER A 138 4.87 0.06 13.31
CA SER A 138 4.29 0.11 14.65
C SER A 138 5.00 -0.85 15.60
N PRO A 139 5.30 -0.45 16.84
CA PRO A 139 6.08 -1.27 17.78
C PRO A 139 5.50 -2.66 18.01
N ASP A 140 4.22 -2.81 17.85
CA ASP A 140 3.47 -4.04 18.09
C ASP A 140 3.07 -4.81 16.83
N VAL A 141 3.59 -4.44 15.65
CA VAL A 141 3.23 -5.05 14.35
C VAL A 141 3.39 -6.58 14.33
N VAL A 142 4.37 -7.13 15.03
CA VAL A 142 4.59 -8.59 15.11
C VAL A 142 3.90 -9.20 16.32
N SER A 143 3.99 -8.54 17.50
CA SER A 143 3.39 -9.07 18.73
C SER A 143 1.87 -9.14 18.64
N PHE A 144 1.23 -8.16 18.03
CA PHE A 144 -0.21 -8.17 17.79
C PHE A 144 -0.63 -9.31 16.84
N ALA A 145 0.14 -9.56 15.77
CA ALA A 145 -0.13 -10.69 14.87
C ALA A 145 -0.02 -12.04 15.61
N ARG A 146 0.94 -12.18 16.54
CA ARG A 146 1.05 -13.37 17.38
C ARG A 146 -0.11 -13.53 18.35
N GLU A 147 -0.49 -12.46 19.03
CA GLU A 147 -1.64 -12.43 19.94
C GLU A 147 -2.93 -12.87 19.24
N LYS A 148 -3.13 -12.42 18.01
CA LYS A 148 -4.30 -12.79 17.20
C LYS A 148 -4.18 -14.16 16.52
N GLY A 149 -3.05 -14.85 16.65
CA GLY A 149 -2.81 -16.14 15.99
C GLY A 149 -2.58 -16.06 14.48
N TYR A 150 -2.30 -14.87 13.93
CA TYR A 150 -2.03 -14.67 12.51
C TYR A 150 -0.60 -15.03 12.11
N PHE A 151 0.30 -15.08 13.08
CA PHE A 151 1.69 -15.42 12.87
C PHE A 151 2.27 -16.19 14.07
N ASN A 152 3.03 -17.25 13.80
CA ASN A 152 3.70 -18.06 14.81
C ASN A 152 5.11 -18.47 14.37
N GLY A 153 5.95 -17.48 14.08
CA GLY A 153 7.31 -17.69 13.59
C GLY A 153 8.33 -16.77 14.27
N VAL A 154 9.56 -16.79 13.79
CA VAL A 154 10.60 -15.85 14.21
C VAL A 154 10.43 -14.53 13.46
N ASN A 155 10.81 -13.40 14.08
CA ASN A 155 10.54 -12.06 13.53
C ASN A 155 11.02 -11.86 12.08
N LYS A 156 12.18 -12.46 11.72
CA LYS A 156 12.73 -12.34 10.36
C LYS A 156 11.83 -12.93 9.27
N ASP A 157 10.95 -13.86 9.62
CA ASP A 157 10.03 -14.52 8.68
C ASP A 157 8.64 -13.86 8.68
N PHE A 158 8.47 -12.80 9.47
CA PHE A 158 7.20 -12.09 9.53
C PHE A 158 6.89 -11.40 8.20
N SER A 159 5.69 -11.63 7.70
CA SER A 159 5.13 -10.95 6.51
C SER A 159 3.91 -10.16 6.92
N PHE A 160 3.93 -8.84 6.71
CA PHE A 160 2.78 -7.99 7.01
C PHE A 160 1.56 -8.42 6.18
N SER A 161 1.73 -8.56 4.87
CA SER A 161 0.67 -8.96 3.96
C SER A 161 0.04 -10.31 4.35
N LEU A 162 0.84 -11.34 4.59
CA LEU A 162 0.30 -12.66 4.97
C LEU A 162 -0.42 -12.64 6.32
N ALA A 163 0.08 -11.86 7.28
CA ALA A 163 -0.52 -11.76 8.61
C ALA A 163 -1.86 -11.00 8.56
N TYR A 164 -1.92 -9.87 7.87
CA TYR A 164 -3.02 -8.92 7.98
C TYR A 164 -3.96 -8.88 6.77
N ALA A 165 -3.49 -9.29 5.59
CA ALA A 165 -4.26 -9.28 4.35
C ALA A 165 -3.93 -10.51 3.50
N PRO A 166 -4.24 -11.75 3.96
CA PRO A 166 -3.92 -12.95 3.22
C PRO A 166 -4.56 -12.91 1.83
N LEU A 167 -3.76 -13.26 0.84
CA LEU A 167 -4.15 -13.22 -0.57
C LEU A 167 -5.24 -14.25 -0.87
N ASP A 168 -6.34 -13.83 -1.44
CA ASP A 168 -7.36 -14.68 -2.00
C ASP A 168 -7.32 -14.71 -3.55
N PHE A 169 -8.25 -15.45 -4.16
CA PHE A 169 -8.34 -15.51 -5.62
C PHE A 169 -8.66 -14.14 -6.25
N GLY A 170 -9.58 -13.38 -5.65
CA GLY A 170 -9.98 -12.06 -6.14
C GLY A 170 -8.82 -11.07 -6.11
N ALA A 171 -8.12 -11.02 -4.99
CA ALA A 171 -6.94 -10.17 -4.81
C ALA A 171 -5.83 -10.53 -5.81
N ARG A 172 -5.58 -11.82 -6.04
CA ARG A 172 -4.60 -12.29 -7.03
C ARG A 172 -5.00 -11.90 -8.46
N ARG A 173 -6.24 -12.19 -8.85
CA ARG A 173 -6.72 -12.05 -10.24
C ARG A 173 -7.05 -10.60 -10.60
N PHE A 174 -7.57 -9.79 -9.68
CA PHE A 174 -8.05 -8.45 -9.98
C PHE A 174 -7.15 -7.33 -9.40
N CYS A 175 -6.40 -7.62 -8.36
CA CYS A 175 -5.50 -6.64 -7.75
C CYS A 175 -4.06 -6.83 -8.20
N GLU A 176 -3.43 -7.94 -7.87
CA GLU A 176 -2.04 -8.21 -8.23
C GLU A 176 -1.81 -8.28 -9.75
N ALA A 177 -2.82 -8.67 -10.55
CA ALA A 177 -2.71 -8.63 -12.01
C ALA A 177 -2.45 -7.22 -12.56
N ARG A 178 -2.98 -6.16 -11.94
CA ARG A 178 -2.71 -4.77 -12.33
C ARG A 178 -1.26 -4.40 -12.07
N VAL A 179 -0.72 -4.81 -10.92
CA VAL A 179 0.70 -4.61 -10.58
C VAL A 179 1.59 -5.41 -11.52
N TRP A 180 1.23 -6.67 -11.82
CA TRP A 180 1.95 -7.49 -12.78
C TRP A 180 2.03 -6.83 -14.16
N SER A 181 0.91 -6.31 -14.67
CA SER A 181 0.90 -5.65 -15.99
C SER A 181 1.85 -4.46 -16.02
N TYR A 182 1.86 -3.65 -14.97
CA TYR A 182 2.79 -2.54 -14.81
C TYR A 182 4.25 -3.03 -14.84
N PHE A 183 4.59 -4.04 -14.03
CA PHE A 183 5.95 -4.59 -14.02
C PHE A 183 6.32 -5.23 -15.35
N ASN A 184 5.39 -5.94 -16.01
CA ASN A 184 5.62 -6.56 -17.31
C ASN A 184 5.92 -5.54 -18.42
N LYS A 185 5.30 -4.36 -18.37
CA LYS A 185 5.56 -3.28 -19.33
C LYS A 185 6.93 -2.65 -19.14
N PHE A 186 7.37 -2.46 -17.90
CA PHE A 186 8.50 -1.61 -17.57
C PHE A 186 9.76 -2.36 -17.11
N THR A 187 9.73 -3.68 -17.01
CA THR A 187 10.90 -4.49 -16.64
C THR A 187 11.20 -5.57 -17.68
N ASP A 188 12.45 -6.02 -17.76
CA ASP A 188 12.83 -7.09 -18.68
C ASP A 188 12.33 -8.47 -18.25
N ASN A 189 12.15 -8.67 -16.95
CA ASN A 189 11.75 -9.94 -16.32
C ASN A 189 10.29 -9.97 -15.85
N GLY A 190 9.45 -9.02 -16.23
CA GLY A 190 8.05 -8.93 -15.77
C GLY A 190 7.23 -10.18 -16.12
N LYS A 191 7.56 -10.87 -17.23
CA LYS A 191 6.91 -12.13 -17.62
C LYS A 191 7.11 -13.27 -16.60
N ASP A 192 8.21 -13.25 -15.85
CA ASP A 192 8.53 -14.28 -14.88
C ASP A 192 7.57 -14.29 -13.69
N TYR A 193 6.83 -13.21 -13.49
CA TYR A 193 5.81 -13.09 -12.43
C TYR A 193 4.42 -13.59 -12.84
N LEU A 194 4.17 -13.88 -14.12
CA LEU A 194 2.88 -14.37 -14.60
C LEU A 194 2.42 -15.66 -13.88
N PRO A 195 3.27 -16.66 -13.59
CA PRO A 195 2.87 -17.84 -12.85
C PRO A 195 2.26 -17.55 -11.46
N TYR A 196 2.67 -16.46 -10.80
CA TYR A 196 2.07 -16.02 -9.54
C TYR A 196 0.62 -15.55 -9.77
N ILE A 197 0.39 -14.74 -10.79
CA ILE A 197 -0.95 -14.24 -11.14
C ILE A 197 -1.88 -15.38 -11.55
N GLU A 198 -1.37 -16.38 -12.25
CA GLU A 198 -2.11 -17.58 -12.66
C GLU A 198 -2.34 -18.60 -11.53
N GLY A 199 -1.80 -18.36 -10.33
CA GLY A 199 -1.91 -19.28 -9.21
C GLY A 199 -1.05 -20.54 -9.30
N LYS A 200 -0.08 -20.57 -10.20
CA LYS A 200 0.87 -21.69 -10.39
C LYS A 200 1.97 -21.72 -9.34
N THR A 201 2.21 -20.59 -8.67
CA THR A 201 3.15 -20.44 -7.54
C THR A 201 2.58 -19.50 -6.49
N ASN A 202 3.04 -19.64 -5.25
CA ASN A 202 2.73 -18.72 -4.15
C ASN A 202 3.87 -17.75 -3.85
N THR A 203 4.95 -17.77 -4.63
CA THR A 203 6.04 -16.79 -4.49
C THR A 203 5.53 -15.43 -4.99
N PRO A 204 5.39 -14.42 -4.10
CA PRO A 204 4.85 -13.13 -4.48
C PRO A 204 5.83 -12.37 -5.39
N MET A 205 5.28 -11.42 -6.15
CA MET A 205 6.10 -10.46 -6.87
C MET A 205 6.87 -9.57 -5.88
N PRO A 206 8.08 -9.12 -6.22
CA PRO A 206 8.82 -8.18 -5.38
C PRO A 206 8.03 -6.87 -5.20
N LEU A 207 8.23 -6.20 -4.05
CA LEU A 207 7.62 -4.90 -3.79
C LEU A 207 8.18 -3.82 -4.72
N PHE A 208 9.48 -3.90 -5.01
CA PHE A 208 10.21 -2.97 -5.87
C PHE A 208 10.84 -3.71 -7.04
N VAL A 209 10.84 -3.09 -8.21
CA VAL A 209 11.51 -3.60 -9.41
C VAL A 209 12.31 -2.49 -10.09
N LYS A 210 13.43 -2.87 -10.70
CA LYS A 210 14.24 -1.95 -11.48
C LYS A 210 13.65 -1.79 -12.89
N PRO A 211 13.26 -0.58 -13.31
CA PRO A 211 12.74 -0.38 -14.64
C PRO A 211 13.84 -0.47 -15.70
N LYS A 212 13.52 -0.94 -16.90
CA LYS A 212 14.44 -1.03 -18.03
C LYS A 212 14.87 0.35 -18.59
N HIS A 213 14.12 1.38 -18.30
CA HIS A 213 14.43 2.78 -18.64
C HIS A 213 13.75 3.73 -17.64
N LYS A 214 14.18 4.98 -17.63
CA LYS A 214 13.54 6.02 -16.82
C LYS A 214 12.15 6.33 -17.37
N LEU A 215 11.11 6.21 -16.55
CA LEU A 215 9.72 6.39 -16.96
C LEU A 215 9.42 7.86 -17.26
N SER A 216 8.70 8.10 -18.34
CA SER A 216 8.14 9.39 -18.70
C SER A 216 6.70 9.56 -18.20
N VAL A 217 6.19 10.79 -18.25
CA VAL A 217 4.77 11.06 -17.99
C VAL A 217 3.86 10.30 -18.97
N GLN A 218 4.31 10.09 -20.21
CA GLN A 218 3.54 9.32 -21.19
C GLN A 218 3.46 7.84 -20.81
N ASP A 219 4.55 7.24 -20.33
CA ASP A 219 4.54 5.85 -19.84
C ASP A 219 3.50 5.64 -18.73
N VAL A 220 3.41 6.61 -17.80
CA VAL A 220 2.40 6.56 -16.72
C VAL A 220 0.98 6.70 -17.28
N LYS A 221 0.76 7.60 -18.26
CA LYS A 221 -0.56 7.75 -18.91
C LYS A 221 -0.98 6.48 -19.65
N ASP A 222 -0.05 5.82 -20.32
CA ASP A 222 -0.32 4.59 -21.06
C ASP A 222 -0.57 3.41 -20.10
N MET A 223 0.15 3.38 -18.98
CA MET A 223 -0.13 2.42 -17.90
C MET A 223 -1.53 2.61 -17.31
N MET A 224 -1.97 3.85 -17.09
CA MET A 224 -3.31 4.13 -16.56
C MET A 224 -4.46 3.79 -17.53
N ARG A 225 -4.14 3.51 -18.80
CA ARG A 225 -5.10 3.06 -19.84
C ARG A 225 -4.95 1.59 -20.21
N ASP A 226 -4.19 0.84 -19.44
CA ASP A 226 -3.87 -0.55 -19.71
C ASP A 226 -5.07 -1.47 -19.52
N HIS A 227 -5.33 -2.34 -20.48
CA HIS A 227 -6.35 -3.39 -20.44
C HIS A 227 -5.75 -4.78 -20.66
N TYR A 228 -4.46 -4.93 -20.37
CA TYR A 228 -3.67 -6.16 -20.53
C TYR A 228 -3.50 -6.59 -22.01
N GLU A 229 -3.61 -5.68 -22.98
CA GLU A 229 -3.58 -5.97 -24.41
C GLU A 229 -2.35 -6.81 -24.79
N GLY A 230 -2.58 -7.86 -25.57
CA GLY A 230 -1.53 -8.76 -26.03
C GLY A 230 -0.93 -9.68 -24.96
N THR A 231 -1.55 -9.80 -23.81
CA THR A 231 -1.15 -10.71 -22.72
C THR A 231 -2.18 -11.83 -22.52
N PRO A 232 -1.85 -12.91 -21.77
CA PRO A 232 -2.83 -13.94 -21.39
C PRO A 232 -3.97 -13.41 -20.52
N LEU A 233 -3.88 -12.20 -19.99
CA LEU A 233 -4.92 -11.55 -19.18
C LEU A 233 -5.76 -10.55 -19.98
N ASP A 234 -5.57 -10.46 -21.28
CA ASP A 234 -6.33 -9.56 -22.17
C ASP A 234 -7.83 -9.86 -22.06
N ILE A 235 -8.56 -8.97 -21.42
CA ILE A 235 -9.97 -9.14 -21.13
C ILE A 235 -10.87 -8.98 -22.38
N SER A 236 -10.34 -8.42 -23.46
CA SER A 236 -11.09 -8.25 -24.72
C SER A 236 -11.44 -9.59 -25.37
N ASN A 237 -10.72 -10.65 -25.02
CA ASN A 237 -10.88 -11.99 -25.53
C ASN A 237 -11.46 -12.99 -24.51
N ASP A 238 -11.88 -12.51 -23.34
CA ASP A 238 -12.39 -13.32 -22.23
C ASP A 238 -13.89 -13.09 -22.00
N PHE A 239 -14.54 -14.04 -21.36
CA PHE A 239 -15.93 -13.93 -20.87
C PHE A 239 -16.12 -12.71 -19.96
N GLY A 240 -15.07 -12.25 -19.28
CA GLY A 240 -15.07 -11.06 -18.47
C GLY A 240 -15.32 -9.74 -19.25
N ALA A 241 -15.15 -9.74 -20.57
CA ALA A 241 -15.45 -8.58 -21.40
C ALA A 241 -16.94 -8.27 -21.53
N GLY A 242 -17.82 -9.19 -21.06
CA GLY A 242 -19.27 -9.05 -21.15
C GLY A 242 -19.84 -9.26 -22.56
N PRO A 243 -21.16 -9.03 -22.76
CA PRO A 243 -21.85 -9.32 -24.02
C PRO A 243 -21.55 -8.34 -25.17
N TYR A 244 -20.82 -7.28 -24.89
CA TYR A 244 -20.50 -6.21 -25.86
C TYR A 244 -19.01 -6.16 -26.19
N LYS A 245 -18.45 -7.28 -26.56
CA LYS A 245 -17.05 -7.37 -27.04
C LYS A 245 -16.75 -6.38 -28.16
#